data_8ba97e524e3714baf5540670aa04bb7c
#
_entry.id   8ba97e524e3714baf5540670aa04bb7c
#
_cell.length_a   1.000
_cell.length_b   1.000
_cell.length_c   1.000
_cell.angle_alpha   90.00
_cell.angle_beta   90.00
_cell.angle_gamma   90.00
#
_symmetry.space_group_name_H-M   'P 1'
#
loop_
_entity.id
_entity.type
_entity.pdbx_description
1 polymer ?
#
loop_
_entity_poly.entity_id
_entity_poly.type
_entity_poly.pdbx_seq_one_letter_code
_entity_poly.pdbx_strand_id
1 'polypeptide(L)'
;MSKLETPITRWYWQTLGGLLLEEFCLVNRAAACGGRWVDALVLPERETRIAERGQEIDIASGERAVLVQTKDSRLGMYLMGQTLFSAELLRRRWPAALIESVALCTKDDEVLRPLLEAHAGCRVVIVPRSKLLADLV
;
A
#
# COMPACT_ATOMS: atom_id res chain seq x y z
N MET A 1 -2.12 -10.83 -3.59
CA MET A 1 -0.74 -10.41 -3.93
C MET A 1 0.03 -11.61 -4.46
N SER A 2 0.79 -11.46 -5.52
CA SER A 2 1.54 -12.56 -6.13
C SER A 2 2.79 -12.92 -5.32
N LYS A 3 3.39 -14.09 -5.65
CA LYS A 3 4.66 -14.51 -5.03
C LYS A 3 5.81 -13.54 -5.30
N LEU A 4 5.76 -12.82 -6.42
CA LEU A 4 6.79 -11.82 -6.76
C LEU A 4 6.56 -10.51 -6.01
N GLU A 5 5.32 -10.17 -5.72
CA GLU A 5 4.95 -8.90 -5.09
C GLU A 5 5.08 -8.91 -3.58
N THR A 6 4.90 -10.07 -2.94
CA THR A 6 5.03 -10.18 -1.48
C THR A 6 6.41 -9.77 -0.97
N PRO A 7 7.54 -10.23 -1.54
CA PRO A 7 8.86 -9.78 -1.08
C PRO A 7 9.07 -8.27 -1.27
N ILE A 8 8.54 -7.70 -2.36
CA ILE A 8 8.64 -6.26 -2.63
C ILE A 8 7.92 -5.46 -1.55
N THR A 9 6.70 -5.87 -1.24
CA THR A 9 5.88 -5.23 -0.21
C THR A 9 6.55 -5.32 1.16
N ARG A 10 7.07 -6.47 1.54
CA ARG A 10 7.75 -6.68 2.83
C ARG A 10 9.06 -5.91 2.91
N TRP A 11 9.80 -5.81 1.81
CA TRP A 11 11.00 -4.98 1.75
C TRP A 11 10.68 -3.53 2.09
N TYR A 12 9.62 -2.99 1.49
CA TYR A 12 9.21 -1.61 1.76
C TYR A 12 8.72 -1.44 3.20
N TRP A 13 7.93 -2.39 3.70
CA TRP A 13 7.49 -2.37 5.09
C TRP A 13 8.66 -2.32 6.07
N GLN A 14 9.74 -3.03 5.80
CA GLN A 14 10.94 -3.00 6.65
C GLN A 14 11.55 -1.60 6.76
N THR A 15 11.41 -0.78 5.73
CA THR A 15 11.89 0.61 5.78
C THR A 15 10.97 1.51 6.62
N LEU A 16 9.69 1.19 6.71
CA LEU A 16 8.71 1.95 7.48
C LEU A 16 8.65 1.52 8.94
N GLY A 17 8.79 0.24 9.18
CA GLY A 17 8.51 -0.36 10.48
C GLY A 17 7.01 -0.41 10.80
N GLY A 18 6.67 -0.88 11.99
CA GLY A 18 5.32 -0.91 12.49
C GLY A 18 4.52 -2.15 12.10
N LEU A 19 3.21 -2.07 12.29
CA LEU A 19 2.29 -3.17 12.04
C LEU A 19 1.99 -3.29 10.55
N LEU A 20 2.22 -4.48 9.98
CA LEU A 20 1.89 -4.81 8.60
C LEU A 20 0.62 -5.65 8.55
N LEU A 21 -0.39 -5.16 7.84
CA LEU A 21 -1.60 -5.92 7.53
C LEU A 21 -1.61 -6.22 6.04
N GLU A 22 -1.29 -7.46 5.70
CA GLU A 22 -1.26 -7.91 4.30
C GLU A 22 -2.67 -8.23 3.82
N GLU A 23 -2.96 -7.88 2.56
CA GLU A 23 -4.27 -8.10 1.93
C GLU A 23 -5.42 -7.56 2.80
N PHE A 24 -5.31 -6.30 3.15
CA PHE A 24 -6.28 -5.63 4.02
C PHE A 24 -7.56 -5.29 3.25
N CYS A 25 -8.70 -5.65 3.83
CA CYS A 25 -10.01 -5.38 3.24
C CYS A 25 -10.46 -3.95 3.53
N LEU A 26 -10.61 -3.14 2.48
CA LEU A 26 -11.13 -1.78 2.58
C LEU A 26 -12.66 -1.73 2.52
N VAL A 27 -13.25 -2.59 1.68
CA VAL A 27 -14.69 -2.65 1.45
C VAL A 27 -15.11 -4.09 1.40
N ASN A 28 -16.03 -4.47 2.27
CA ASN A 28 -16.61 -5.80 2.25
C ASN A 28 -17.55 -5.96 1.06
N ARG A 29 -17.54 -7.15 0.44
CA ARG A 29 -18.48 -7.48 -0.62
C ARG A 29 -19.91 -7.41 -0.10
N ALA A 30 -20.79 -6.78 -0.89
CA ALA A 30 -22.21 -6.66 -0.61
C ALA A 30 -23.01 -6.78 -1.90
N ALA A 31 -24.34 -6.81 -1.81
CA ALA A 31 -25.20 -6.95 -2.99
C ALA A 31 -25.03 -5.80 -3.99
N ALA A 32 -24.71 -4.59 -3.50
CA ALA A 32 -24.61 -3.39 -4.31
C ALA A 32 -23.16 -3.01 -4.67
N CYS A 33 -22.14 -3.72 -4.19
CA CYS A 33 -20.74 -3.37 -4.44
C CYS A 33 -19.81 -4.60 -4.35
N GLY A 34 -18.72 -4.55 -5.09
CA GLY A 34 -17.66 -5.54 -5.00
C GLY A 34 -16.80 -5.33 -3.76
N GLY A 35 -16.17 -6.39 -3.28
CA GLY A 35 -15.14 -6.28 -2.26
C GLY A 35 -13.90 -5.57 -2.81
N ARG A 36 -13.19 -4.85 -1.93
CA ARG A 36 -11.95 -4.15 -2.28
C ARG A 36 -10.89 -4.43 -1.24
N TRP A 37 -9.72 -4.84 -1.70
CA TRP A 37 -8.56 -5.12 -0.85
C TRP A 37 -7.37 -4.31 -1.33
N VAL A 38 -6.46 -3.99 -0.40
CA VAL A 38 -5.14 -3.45 -0.73
C VAL A 38 -4.09 -4.50 -0.43
N ASP A 39 -2.96 -4.43 -1.14
CA ASP A 39 -1.87 -5.37 -0.91
C ASP A 39 -1.35 -5.28 0.51
N ALA A 40 -1.22 -4.07 1.05
CA ALA A 40 -0.83 -3.88 2.43
C ALA A 40 -1.34 -2.55 3.00
N LEU A 41 -1.61 -2.58 4.30
CA LEU A 41 -1.76 -1.40 5.15
C LEU A 41 -0.67 -1.47 6.21
N VAL A 42 0.11 -0.41 6.35
CA VAL A 42 1.15 -0.31 7.37
C VAL A 42 0.76 0.78 8.36
N LEU A 43 0.85 0.45 9.65
CA LEU A 43 0.66 1.40 10.74
C LEU A 43 2.03 1.59 11.42
N PRO A 44 2.84 2.57 10.95
CA PRO A 44 4.27 2.65 11.32
C PRO A 44 4.52 2.97 12.79
N GLU A 45 3.55 3.56 13.46
CA GLU A 45 3.71 3.97 14.87
C GLU A 45 3.39 2.85 15.86
N ARG A 46 2.90 1.71 15.37
CA ARG A 46 2.63 0.54 16.20
C ARG A 46 3.84 -0.39 16.28
N GLU A 47 3.78 -1.36 17.20
CA GLU A 47 4.80 -2.38 17.34
C GLU A 47 5.06 -3.08 16.00
N THR A 48 6.33 -3.27 15.65
CA THR A 48 6.74 -3.88 14.38
C THR A 48 6.46 -5.38 14.40
N ARG A 49 5.49 -5.80 13.61
CA ARG A 49 5.15 -7.20 13.40
C ARG A 49 4.21 -7.34 12.22
N ILE A 50 4.05 -8.56 11.74
CA ILE A 50 3.03 -8.90 10.74
C ILE A 50 1.77 -9.32 11.49
N ALA A 51 0.66 -8.66 11.20
CA ALA A 51 -0.64 -8.99 11.80
C ALA A 51 -1.15 -10.33 11.30
N GLU A 52 -1.98 -10.99 12.09
CA GLU A 52 -2.70 -12.16 11.64
C GLU A 52 -3.65 -11.77 10.49
N ARG A 53 -3.79 -12.67 9.52
CA ARG A 53 -4.68 -12.43 8.38
C ARG A 53 -6.12 -12.25 8.87
N GLY A 54 -6.77 -11.19 8.38
CA GLY A 54 -8.13 -10.86 8.79
C GLY A 54 -8.24 -10.16 10.14
N GLN A 55 -7.13 -9.82 10.78
CA GLN A 55 -7.15 -9.07 12.04
C GLN A 55 -7.90 -7.75 11.85
N GLU A 56 -8.89 -7.51 12.70
CA GLU A 56 -9.57 -6.23 12.73
C GLU A 56 -8.71 -5.19 13.43
N ILE A 57 -8.79 -3.96 12.92
CA ILE A 57 -8.06 -2.83 13.50
C ILE A 57 -8.96 -1.61 13.55
N ASP A 58 -8.60 -0.68 14.41
CA ASP A 58 -9.13 0.67 14.40
C ASP A 58 -7.96 1.63 14.30
N ILE A 59 -8.10 2.68 13.48
CA ILE A 59 -7.05 3.68 13.28
C ILE A 59 -7.41 4.91 14.10
N ALA A 60 -6.54 5.28 15.01
CA ALA A 60 -6.77 6.43 15.88
C ALA A 60 -6.72 7.75 15.11
N SER A 61 -7.41 8.76 15.66
CA SER A 61 -7.30 10.13 15.13
C SER A 61 -5.85 10.60 15.17
N GLY A 62 -5.34 11.06 14.03
CA GLY A 62 -3.97 11.50 13.90
C GLY A 62 -2.95 10.38 13.73
N GLU A 63 -3.37 9.12 13.77
CA GLU A 63 -2.46 8.00 13.53
C GLU A 63 -2.06 7.94 12.07
N ARG A 64 -0.77 7.69 11.81
CA ARG A 64 -0.24 7.52 10.46
C ARG A 64 -0.63 6.15 9.90
N ALA A 65 -1.14 6.15 8.68
CA ALA A 65 -1.53 4.93 7.97
C ALA A 65 -1.00 4.99 6.54
N VAL A 66 -0.25 3.97 6.12
CA VAL A 66 0.37 3.91 4.81
C VAL A 66 -0.23 2.74 4.03
N LEU A 67 -0.98 3.06 2.98
CA LEU A 67 -1.48 2.07 2.04
C LEU A 67 -0.40 1.76 1.00
N VAL A 68 -0.24 0.49 0.66
CA VAL A 68 0.74 0.05 -0.33
C VAL A 68 0.05 -0.83 -1.36
N GLN A 69 0.16 -0.45 -2.61
CA GLN A 69 -0.22 -1.27 -3.76
C GLN A 69 1.05 -1.59 -4.53
N THR A 70 1.27 -2.87 -4.82
CA THR A 70 2.52 -3.37 -5.37
C THR A 70 2.32 -3.97 -6.76
N LYS A 71 3.25 -3.67 -7.66
CA LYS A 71 3.30 -4.29 -8.99
C LYS A 71 4.74 -4.51 -9.41
N ASP A 72 5.09 -5.75 -9.73
CA ASP A 72 6.42 -6.08 -10.24
C ASP A 72 6.51 -5.77 -11.74
N SER A 73 6.42 -4.49 -12.06
CA SER A 73 6.53 -3.98 -13.44
C SER A 73 6.66 -2.45 -13.41
N ARG A 74 6.63 -1.84 -14.59
CA ARG A 74 6.62 -0.39 -14.73
C ARG A 74 5.34 0.21 -14.12
N LEU A 75 5.47 1.40 -13.53
CA LEU A 75 4.33 2.19 -13.08
C LEU A 75 3.33 2.34 -14.23
N GLY A 76 2.09 1.97 -14.00
CA GLY A 76 1.01 2.04 -14.98
C GLY A 76 -0.25 2.65 -14.41
N MET A 77 -1.19 2.97 -15.28
CA MET A 77 -2.42 3.67 -14.88
C MET A 77 -3.31 2.84 -13.96
N TYR A 78 -3.29 1.52 -14.11
CA TYR A 78 -4.05 0.64 -13.23
C TYR A 78 -3.55 0.74 -11.77
N LEU A 79 -2.24 0.65 -11.58
CA LEU A 79 -1.63 0.80 -10.25
C LEU A 79 -1.89 2.20 -9.69
N MET A 80 -1.82 3.23 -10.52
CA MET A 80 -2.12 4.61 -10.12
C MET A 80 -3.56 4.74 -9.61
N GLY A 81 -4.51 4.17 -10.34
CA GLY A 81 -5.92 4.17 -9.95
C GLY A 81 -6.15 3.46 -8.63
N GLN A 82 -5.53 2.30 -8.44
CA GLN A 82 -5.60 1.56 -7.18
C GLN A 82 -5.04 2.40 -6.02
N THR A 83 -3.89 3.03 -6.23
CA THR A 83 -3.22 3.85 -5.20
C THR A 83 -4.09 5.04 -4.81
N LEU A 84 -4.64 5.76 -5.78
CA LEU A 84 -5.44 6.96 -5.55
C LEU A 84 -6.77 6.63 -4.89
N PHE A 85 -7.52 5.68 -5.42
CA PHE A 85 -8.86 5.36 -4.93
C PHE A 85 -8.84 4.57 -3.62
N SER A 86 -7.81 3.78 -3.35
CA SER A 86 -7.65 3.12 -2.04
C SER A 86 -7.53 4.14 -0.92
N ALA A 87 -6.80 5.23 -1.16
CA ALA A 87 -6.70 6.33 -0.20
C ALA A 87 -8.07 6.96 0.08
N GLU A 88 -8.87 7.19 -0.95
CA GLU A 88 -10.21 7.74 -0.79
C GLU A 88 -11.12 6.81 0.02
N LEU A 89 -11.04 5.50 -0.23
CA LEU A 89 -11.82 4.51 0.52
C LEU A 89 -11.41 4.47 2.00
N LEU A 90 -10.12 4.55 2.29
CA LEU A 90 -9.64 4.54 3.67
C LEU A 90 -10.07 5.82 4.41
N ARG A 91 -10.02 6.98 3.74
CA ARG A 91 -10.45 8.25 4.32
C ARG A 91 -11.92 8.24 4.72
N ARG A 92 -12.77 7.56 3.96
CA ARG A 92 -14.20 7.42 4.31
C ARG A 92 -14.39 6.63 5.59
N ARG A 93 -13.53 5.64 5.83
CA ARG A 93 -13.59 4.77 6.99
C ARG A 93 -12.97 5.41 8.23
N TRP A 94 -11.84 6.10 8.04
CA TRP A 94 -11.12 6.79 9.13
C TRP A 94 -10.72 8.20 8.70
N PRO A 95 -11.68 9.16 8.75
CA PRO A 95 -11.44 10.52 8.22
C PRO A 95 -10.34 11.30 8.95
N ALA A 96 -10.07 10.95 10.21
CA ALA A 96 -9.07 11.65 11.03
C ALA A 96 -7.69 11.01 10.99
N ALA A 97 -7.50 9.90 10.27
CA ALA A 97 -6.19 9.28 10.10
C ALA A 97 -5.32 10.10 9.13
N LEU A 98 -3.99 10.03 9.34
CA LEU A 98 -3.01 10.64 8.43
C LEU A 98 -2.64 9.61 7.37
N ILE A 99 -3.28 9.68 6.22
CA ILE A 99 -3.21 8.66 5.19
C ILE A 99 -2.18 9.02 4.12
N GLU A 100 -1.27 8.08 3.87
CA GLU A 100 -0.36 8.08 2.73
C GLU A 100 -0.67 6.86 1.87
N SER A 101 -0.53 6.98 0.56
CA SER A 101 -0.78 5.87 -0.36
C SER A 101 0.38 5.75 -1.35
N VAL A 102 0.94 4.57 -1.45
CA VAL A 102 2.18 4.29 -2.18
C VAL A 102 1.93 3.33 -3.33
N ALA A 103 2.31 3.75 -4.52
CA ALA A 103 2.46 2.86 -5.66
C ALA A 103 3.89 2.31 -5.65
N LEU A 104 4.02 1.04 -5.28
CA LEU A 104 5.31 0.36 -5.16
C LEU A 104 5.52 -0.50 -6.41
N CYS A 105 6.56 -0.20 -7.17
CA CYS A 105 6.81 -0.89 -8.44
C CYS A 105 8.32 -1.02 -8.71
N THR A 106 8.68 -1.74 -9.78
CA THR A 106 10.07 -2.03 -10.07
C THR A 106 10.66 -1.22 -11.21
N LYS A 107 9.82 -0.50 -11.96
CA LYS A 107 10.28 0.42 -13.01
C LYS A 107 9.49 1.71 -12.96
N ASP A 108 10.21 2.82 -13.08
CA ASP A 108 9.60 4.16 -13.11
C ASP A 108 8.97 4.47 -14.47
N ASP A 109 8.07 5.44 -14.45
CA ASP A 109 7.53 6.06 -15.66
C ASP A 109 7.57 7.58 -15.45
N GLU A 110 8.42 8.25 -16.19
CA GLU A 110 8.66 9.68 -16.00
C GLU A 110 7.48 10.56 -16.41
N VAL A 111 6.54 10.03 -17.19
CA VAL A 111 5.31 10.73 -17.56
C VAL A 111 4.24 10.59 -16.50
N LEU A 112 4.00 9.36 -16.03
CA LEU A 112 2.91 9.06 -15.10
C LEU A 112 3.21 9.43 -13.65
N ARG A 113 4.46 9.27 -13.22
CA ARG A 113 4.84 9.51 -11.83
C ARG A 113 4.45 10.91 -11.32
N PRO A 114 4.76 11.99 -12.04
CA PRO A 114 4.37 13.34 -11.57
C PRO A 114 2.85 13.52 -11.45
N LEU A 115 2.07 12.85 -12.30
CA LEU A 115 0.61 12.92 -12.25
C LEU A 115 0.06 12.32 -10.97
N LEU A 116 0.61 11.16 -10.55
CA LEU A 116 0.18 10.54 -9.30
C LEU A 116 0.66 11.35 -8.09
N GLU A 117 1.91 11.78 -8.11
CA GLU A 117 2.52 12.49 -6.98
C GLU A 117 1.98 13.92 -6.80
N ALA A 118 1.25 14.44 -7.78
CA ALA A 118 0.50 15.68 -7.64
C ALA A 118 -0.71 15.55 -6.69
N HIS A 119 -1.18 14.35 -6.44
CA HIS A 119 -2.27 14.10 -5.49
C HIS A 119 -1.71 14.03 -4.07
N ALA A 120 -2.31 14.78 -3.14
CA ALA A 120 -1.86 14.84 -1.76
C ALA A 120 -1.82 13.45 -1.11
N GLY A 121 -0.70 13.12 -0.49
CA GLY A 121 -0.51 11.84 0.19
C GLY A 121 -0.17 10.66 -0.72
N CYS A 122 -0.13 10.84 -2.03
CA CYS A 122 0.24 9.79 -2.98
C CYS A 122 1.69 9.94 -3.40
N ARG A 123 2.41 8.81 -3.47
CA ARG A 123 3.79 8.79 -3.96
C ARG A 123 4.12 7.46 -4.64
N VAL A 124 5.18 7.49 -5.43
CA VAL A 124 5.72 6.32 -6.12
C VAL A 124 7.03 5.94 -5.46
N VAL A 125 7.21 4.65 -5.19
CA VAL A 125 8.47 4.10 -4.70
C VAL A 125 8.94 3.05 -5.70
N ILE A 126 10.16 3.21 -6.19
CA ILE A 126 10.77 2.30 -7.15
C ILE A 126 11.73 1.37 -6.41
N VAL A 127 11.51 0.07 -6.56
CA VAL A 127 12.37 -0.95 -5.96
C VAL A 127 13.18 -1.61 -7.07
N PRO A 128 14.51 -1.40 -7.12
CA PRO A 128 15.33 -2.07 -8.11
C PRO A 128 15.32 -3.58 -7.90
N ARG A 129 15.08 -4.36 -8.96
CA ARG A 129 15.09 -5.84 -8.91
C ARG A 129 16.38 -6.42 -8.35
N SER A 130 17.52 -5.77 -8.63
CA SER A 130 18.82 -6.19 -8.12
C SER A 130 18.88 -6.23 -6.59
N LYS A 131 18.20 -5.30 -5.92
CA LYS A 131 18.13 -5.29 -4.45
C LYS A 131 17.27 -6.42 -3.91
N LEU A 132 16.18 -6.76 -4.60
CA LEU A 132 15.29 -7.85 -4.19
C LEU A 132 15.99 -9.21 -4.30
N LEU A 133 16.76 -9.42 -5.35
CA LEU A 133 17.51 -10.67 -5.54
C LEU A 133 18.62 -10.81 -4.50
N ALA A 134 19.26 -9.73 -4.08
CA ALA A 134 20.27 -9.75 -3.04
C ALA A 134 19.69 -10.10 -1.66
N ASP A 135 18.47 -9.65 -1.39
CA ASP A 135 17.81 -9.89 -0.10
C ASP A 135 17.16 -11.29 -0.01
N LEU A 136 16.99 -11.97 -1.15
CA LEU A 136 16.39 -13.30 -1.23
C LEU A 136 17.42 -14.44 -1.09
N VAL A 137 18.70 -14.12 -1.09
CA VAL A 137 19.80 -15.12 -1.03
C VAL A 137 20.22 -15.39 0.42
#